data_67adcbf9e8838dbeaf803d8ffb889473
#
_entry.id   67adcbf9e8838dbeaf803d8ffb889473
#
_cell.length_a   1.000
_cell.length_b   1.000
_cell.length_c   1.000
_cell.angle_alpha   90.00
_cell.angle_beta   90.00
_cell.angle_gamma   90.00
#
_symmetry.space_group_name_H-M   'P 1'
#
loop_
_entity.id
_entity.type
_entity.pdbx_description
1 polymer ?
#
loop_
_entity_poly.entity_id
_entity_poly.type
_entity_poly.pdbx_seq_one_letter_code
_entity_poly.pdbx_strand_id
1 'polypeptide(L)'
;VNKCYITGGIGNSSFVMQDWELRNNIFTSNLDMSNTSNSNNLVRNNVFRSSINLYNGYFANNIIQNTTFTVVNVTVKNNLSIGAPAGFTPYVGTFGNLNNQTDAVLFQGLTGNSTDGQWRLKPGTPAVGGGLTVGGITPDCGAFNAQDGYVLSGIPNIPTIYELTVPASIPAGTATMNVTLSTRNNN
;
A
#
# COMPACT_ATOMS: atom_id res chain seq x y z
N VAL A 1 12.72 6.74 -1.18
CA VAL A 1 12.38 5.47 -0.51
C VAL A 1 11.35 4.75 -1.35
N ASN A 2 11.57 3.48 -1.64
CA ASN A 2 10.71 2.72 -2.53
C ASN A 2 10.57 1.27 -2.05
N LYS A 3 9.35 0.72 -2.13
CA LYS A 3 9.03 -0.69 -1.83
C LYS A 3 9.48 -1.15 -0.43
N CYS A 4 9.21 -0.33 0.58
CA CYS A 4 9.57 -0.61 1.97
C CYS A 4 8.33 -0.78 2.85
N TYR A 5 8.44 -1.69 3.82
CA TYR A 5 7.54 -1.76 4.96
C TYR A 5 8.17 -0.98 6.11
N ILE A 6 7.56 0.16 6.47
CA ILE A 6 8.17 1.18 7.32
C ILE A 6 7.43 1.21 8.67
N THR A 7 8.12 0.75 9.71
CA THR A 7 7.59 0.68 11.08
C THR A 7 8.06 1.84 11.96
N GLY A 8 9.17 2.49 11.59
CA GLY A 8 9.65 3.72 12.21
C GLY A 8 9.11 4.96 11.51
N GLY A 9 8.98 6.08 12.21
CA GLY A 9 8.60 7.34 11.59
C GLY A 9 9.66 7.83 10.59
N ILE A 10 9.20 8.42 9.48
CA ILE A 10 10.06 9.23 8.62
C ILE A 10 9.75 10.68 8.91
N GLY A 11 10.77 11.43 9.26
CA GLY A 11 10.67 12.85 9.45
C GLY A 11 11.76 13.40 10.33
N ASN A 12 11.99 14.69 10.19
CA ASN A 12 12.95 15.40 11.03
C ASN A 12 12.61 16.90 11.05
N SER A 13 12.43 17.42 12.23
CA SER A 13 12.27 18.87 12.43
C SER A 13 13.58 19.67 12.32
N SER A 14 14.72 18.98 12.31
CA SER A 14 16.06 19.61 12.32
C SER A 14 16.71 19.72 10.94
N PHE A 15 16.26 18.94 9.95
CA PHE A 15 16.80 18.98 8.59
C PHE A 15 15.72 19.33 7.58
N VAL A 16 16.08 20.14 6.60
CA VAL A 16 15.20 20.46 5.48
C VAL A 16 15.17 19.27 4.52
N MET A 17 13.99 18.73 4.28
CA MET A 17 13.77 17.62 3.35
C MET A 17 13.39 18.18 1.98
N GLN A 18 14.17 17.88 0.95
CA GLN A 18 13.97 18.40 -0.41
C GLN A 18 14.01 17.29 -1.44
N ASP A 19 13.13 17.36 -2.45
CA ASP A 19 13.09 16.52 -3.62
C ASP A 19 13.05 15.00 -3.29
N TRP A 20 12.35 14.66 -2.23
CA TRP A 20 12.19 13.26 -1.82
C TRP A 20 11.13 12.57 -2.65
N GLU A 21 11.43 11.35 -3.07
CA GLU A 21 10.45 10.45 -3.64
C GLU A 21 10.16 9.29 -2.67
N LEU A 22 8.88 9.20 -2.23
CA LEU A 22 8.34 8.10 -1.44
C LEU A 22 7.30 7.38 -2.28
N ARG A 23 7.60 6.15 -2.72
CA ARG A 23 6.67 5.40 -3.57
C ARG A 23 6.59 3.93 -3.19
N ASN A 24 5.40 3.36 -3.39
CA ASN A 24 5.15 1.93 -3.20
C ASN A 24 5.56 1.43 -1.80
N ASN A 25 5.36 2.25 -0.76
CA ASN A 25 5.69 1.89 0.62
C ASN A 25 4.41 1.63 1.43
N ILE A 26 4.57 0.84 2.48
CA ILE A 26 3.57 0.65 3.52
C ILE A 26 4.11 1.30 4.80
N PHE A 27 3.45 2.37 5.25
CA PHE A 27 3.79 3.10 6.47
C PHE A 27 2.86 2.68 7.61
N THR A 28 3.41 2.11 8.66
CA THR A 28 2.69 1.86 9.91
C THR A 28 3.01 2.90 10.98
N SER A 29 3.89 3.85 10.67
CA SER A 29 4.26 4.97 11.53
C SER A 29 4.15 6.30 10.78
N ASN A 30 4.38 7.42 11.49
CA ASN A 30 4.15 8.76 10.97
C ASN A 30 5.11 9.14 9.83
N LEU A 31 4.57 9.89 8.88
CA LEU A 31 5.33 10.67 7.92
C LEU A 31 5.28 12.14 8.34
N ASP A 32 6.42 12.74 8.66
CA ASP A 32 6.54 14.17 8.94
C ASP A 32 7.57 14.81 8.01
N MET A 33 7.07 15.48 7.00
CA MET A 33 7.83 16.28 6.04
C MET A 33 7.40 17.75 6.10
N SER A 34 7.20 18.26 7.30
CA SER A 34 6.80 19.66 7.53
C SER A 34 7.97 20.64 7.45
N ASN A 35 9.20 20.18 7.61
CA ASN A 35 10.39 21.02 7.46
C ASN A 35 10.94 20.92 6.03
N THR A 36 10.22 21.54 5.10
CA THR A 36 10.59 21.56 3.68
C THR A 36 10.49 22.98 3.16
N SER A 37 11.50 23.43 2.42
CA SER A 37 11.46 24.72 1.72
C SER A 37 11.44 24.49 0.21
N ASN A 38 10.44 25.05 -0.50
CA ASN A 38 10.32 25.06 -1.97
C ASN A 38 10.71 23.73 -2.65
N SER A 39 10.29 22.61 -2.07
CA SER A 39 10.70 21.29 -2.53
C SER A 39 9.62 20.62 -3.37
N ASN A 40 10.04 19.80 -4.31
CA ASN A 40 9.18 18.95 -5.14
C ASN A 40 9.06 17.56 -4.55
N ASN A 41 8.65 17.44 -3.29
CA ASN A 41 8.48 16.14 -2.66
C ASN A 41 7.38 15.36 -3.38
N LEU A 42 7.67 14.14 -3.78
CA LEU A 42 6.75 13.25 -4.48
C LEU A 42 6.39 12.06 -3.58
N VAL A 43 5.13 12.02 -3.16
CA VAL A 43 4.58 10.95 -2.33
C VAL A 43 3.47 10.27 -3.09
N ARG A 44 3.75 9.07 -3.62
CA ARG A 44 2.78 8.38 -4.48
C ARG A 44 2.74 6.87 -4.28
N ASN A 45 1.58 6.30 -4.52
CA ASN A 45 1.38 4.84 -4.46
C ASN A 45 1.83 4.23 -3.11
N ASN A 46 1.47 4.85 -2.00
CA ASN A 46 1.76 4.32 -0.67
C ASN A 46 0.47 3.95 0.07
N VAL A 47 0.61 3.10 1.08
CA VAL A 47 -0.41 2.85 2.09
C VAL A 47 0.04 3.48 3.41
N PHE A 48 -0.75 4.40 3.94
CA PHE A 48 -0.48 5.08 5.21
C PHE A 48 -1.46 4.62 6.28
N ARG A 49 -0.92 4.12 7.38
CA ARG A 49 -1.66 3.65 8.56
C ARG A 49 -1.54 4.60 9.75
N SER A 50 -0.82 5.70 9.59
CA SER A 50 -0.55 6.67 10.65
C SER A 50 -0.56 8.09 10.10
N SER A 51 -0.25 9.08 10.92
CA SER A 51 -0.36 10.50 10.60
C SER A 51 0.57 10.93 9.47
N ILE A 52 0.09 11.85 8.66
CA ILE A 52 0.81 12.45 7.55
C ILE A 52 0.86 13.96 7.78
N ASN A 53 2.07 14.49 7.74
CA ASN A 53 2.36 15.92 7.74
C ASN A 53 3.32 16.20 6.58
N LEU A 54 2.82 16.84 5.52
CA LEU A 54 3.57 17.05 4.27
C LEU A 54 3.44 18.48 3.80
N TYR A 55 4.56 19.14 3.61
CA TYR A 55 4.62 20.49 3.06
C TYR A 55 5.36 20.46 1.72
N ASN A 56 4.87 21.29 0.79
CA ASN A 56 5.47 21.52 -0.53
C ASN A 56 5.70 20.23 -1.35
N GLY A 57 4.75 19.84 -2.18
CA GLY A 57 4.95 18.66 -3.00
C GLY A 57 3.68 18.14 -3.69
N TYR A 58 3.74 16.86 -4.01
CA TYR A 58 2.71 16.15 -4.74
C TYR A 58 2.35 14.86 -4.01
N PHE A 59 1.07 14.67 -3.74
CA PHE A 59 0.53 13.53 -3.02
C PHE A 59 -0.54 12.84 -3.87
N ALA A 60 -0.23 11.66 -4.46
CA ALA A 60 -1.13 11.00 -5.39
C ALA A 60 -1.16 9.47 -5.28
N ASN A 61 -2.29 8.90 -5.64
CA ASN A 61 -2.50 7.45 -5.72
C ASN A 61 -2.22 6.73 -4.39
N ASN A 62 -2.35 7.42 -3.26
CA ASN A 62 -2.12 6.82 -1.96
C ASN A 62 -3.44 6.32 -1.35
N ILE A 63 -3.33 5.37 -0.42
CA ILE A 63 -4.42 4.96 0.46
C ILE A 63 -4.07 5.41 1.87
N ILE A 64 -4.98 6.17 2.50
CA ILE A 64 -4.81 6.79 3.81
C ILE A 64 -5.81 6.15 4.76
N GLN A 65 -5.35 5.57 5.85
CA GLN A 65 -6.24 5.09 6.89
C GLN A 65 -6.48 6.20 7.93
N ASN A 66 -7.73 6.56 8.16
CA ASN A 66 -8.29 7.44 9.21
C ASN A 66 -7.25 8.01 10.20
N THR A 67 -6.33 8.83 9.69
CA THR A 67 -5.19 9.40 10.42
C THR A 67 -5.26 10.92 10.34
N THR A 68 -4.42 11.61 11.11
CA THR A 68 -4.22 13.03 10.89
C THR A 68 -3.56 13.25 9.52
N PHE A 69 -4.19 14.07 8.70
CA PHE A 69 -3.70 14.44 7.38
C PHE A 69 -3.54 15.95 7.33
N THR A 70 -2.31 16.42 7.40
CA THR A 70 -1.97 17.84 7.34
C THR A 70 -1.09 18.08 6.13
N VAL A 71 -1.54 18.95 5.22
CA VAL A 71 -0.76 19.30 4.02
C VAL A 71 -0.79 20.80 3.76
N VAL A 72 0.35 21.37 3.36
CA VAL A 72 0.51 22.77 3.03
C VAL A 72 1.25 22.90 1.70
N ASN A 73 0.70 23.62 0.73
CA ASN A 73 1.25 23.76 -0.62
C ASN A 73 1.47 22.40 -1.31
N VAL A 74 0.53 21.50 -1.16
CA VAL A 74 0.60 20.15 -1.74
C VAL A 74 -0.52 19.95 -2.75
N THR A 75 -0.18 19.43 -3.92
CA THR A 75 -1.18 18.96 -4.88
C THR A 75 -1.64 17.56 -4.48
N VAL A 76 -2.94 17.38 -4.23
CA VAL A 76 -3.54 16.13 -3.73
C VAL A 76 -4.46 15.55 -4.80
N LYS A 77 -4.11 14.39 -5.39
CA LYS A 77 -4.85 13.76 -6.51
C LYS A 77 -4.98 12.25 -6.39
N ASN A 78 -6.13 11.73 -6.78
CA ASN A 78 -6.37 10.28 -6.89
C ASN A 78 -5.97 9.48 -5.64
N ASN A 79 -6.32 9.99 -4.46
CA ASN A 79 -6.09 9.28 -3.21
C ASN A 79 -7.41 8.74 -2.66
N LEU A 80 -7.32 7.64 -1.91
CA LEU A 80 -8.45 7.07 -1.19
C LEU A 80 -8.20 7.17 0.31
N SER A 81 -9.23 7.54 1.08
CA SER A 81 -9.15 7.43 2.54
C SER A 81 -10.11 6.40 3.10
N ILE A 82 -9.62 5.65 4.08
CA ILE A 82 -10.41 4.80 4.94
C ILE A 82 -11.00 5.69 6.03
N GLY A 83 -12.33 5.69 6.14
CA GLY A 83 -13.01 6.70 6.92
C GLY A 83 -12.93 8.11 6.29
N ALA A 84 -13.13 9.13 7.11
CA ALA A 84 -13.16 10.53 6.69
C ALA A 84 -12.23 11.40 7.55
N PRO A 85 -10.91 11.33 7.36
CA PRO A 85 -9.98 12.20 8.07
C PRO A 85 -10.32 13.68 7.82
N ALA A 86 -10.45 14.47 8.88
CA ALA A 86 -10.87 15.87 8.77
C ALA A 86 -9.98 16.69 7.82
N GLY A 87 -8.66 16.48 7.88
CA GLY A 87 -7.70 17.15 7.01
C GLY A 87 -7.75 16.70 5.55
N PHE A 88 -8.30 15.53 5.25
CA PHE A 88 -8.48 15.04 3.88
C PHE A 88 -9.82 15.46 3.26
N THR A 89 -10.82 15.72 4.09
CA THR A 89 -12.19 16.10 3.65
C THR A 89 -12.22 17.23 2.62
N PRO A 90 -11.41 18.30 2.71
CA PRO A 90 -11.41 19.38 1.71
C PRO A 90 -11.03 18.95 0.29
N TYR A 91 -10.39 17.81 0.12
CA TYR A 91 -9.92 17.29 -1.18
C TYR A 91 -10.88 16.28 -1.80
N VAL A 92 -11.88 15.81 -1.06
CA VAL A 92 -12.82 14.78 -1.50
C VAL A 92 -13.70 15.28 -2.63
N GLY A 93 -13.90 14.41 -3.65
CA GLY A 93 -14.68 14.77 -4.85
C GLY A 93 -13.93 15.69 -5.82
N THR A 94 -12.69 16.08 -5.50
CA THR A 94 -11.83 16.85 -6.39
C THR A 94 -10.67 16.00 -6.89
N PHE A 95 -10.28 16.15 -8.14
CA PHE A 95 -9.12 15.48 -8.73
C PHE A 95 -9.03 13.97 -8.42
N GLY A 96 -10.17 13.27 -8.42
CA GLY A 96 -10.22 11.82 -8.21
C GLY A 96 -10.01 11.35 -6.75
N ASN A 97 -10.01 12.24 -5.77
CA ASN A 97 -9.90 11.86 -4.37
C ASN A 97 -11.24 11.30 -3.82
N LEU A 98 -11.19 10.17 -3.13
CA LEU A 98 -12.36 9.49 -2.54
C LEU A 98 -12.15 9.27 -1.04
N ASN A 99 -13.23 9.33 -0.25
CA ASN A 99 -13.21 8.99 1.18
C ASN A 99 -14.18 7.85 1.52
N ASN A 100 -14.33 7.59 2.83
CA ASN A 100 -15.29 6.63 3.39
C ASN A 100 -15.08 5.19 2.87
N GLN A 101 -13.89 4.83 2.45
CA GLN A 101 -13.55 3.46 2.19
C GLN A 101 -13.37 2.68 3.51
N THR A 102 -13.35 1.36 3.44
CA THR A 102 -13.07 0.50 4.60
C THR A 102 -11.94 -0.48 4.28
N ASP A 103 -11.20 -0.91 5.29
CA ASP A 103 -10.18 -1.96 5.15
C ASP A 103 -10.78 -3.23 4.54
N ALA A 104 -11.98 -3.61 4.98
CA ALA A 104 -12.67 -4.80 4.51
C ALA A 104 -13.05 -4.76 3.02
N VAL A 105 -13.30 -3.56 2.48
CA VAL A 105 -13.57 -3.37 1.04
C VAL A 105 -12.28 -3.37 0.26
N LEU A 106 -11.27 -2.62 0.68
CA LEU A 106 -10.07 -2.38 -0.12
C LEU A 106 -9.07 -3.53 -0.08
N PHE A 107 -8.82 -4.13 1.09
CA PHE A 107 -7.68 -5.01 1.32
C PHE A 107 -8.06 -6.47 1.56
N GLN A 108 -7.15 -7.36 1.21
CA GLN A 108 -7.31 -8.80 1.44
C GLN A 108 -7.36 -9.15 2.93
N GLY A 109 -6.72 -8.34 3.77
CA GLY A 109 -6.67 -8.55 5.21
C GLY A 109 -5.60 -9.54 5.65
N LEU A 110 -5.50 -9.76 6.96
CA LEU A 110 -4.42 -10.54 7.57
C LEU A 110 -4.61 -12.06 7.41
N THR A 111 -5.86 -12.55 7.34
CA THR A 111 -6.13 -13.99 7.28
C THR A 111 -5.50 -14.63 6.04
N GLY A 112 -4.56 -15.54 6.24
CA GLY A 112 -3.84 -16.22 5.16
C GLY A 112 -2.76 -15.37 4.48
N ASN A 113 -2.48 -14.15 4.98
CA ASN A 113 -1.49 -13.26 4.42
C ASN A 113 -0.38 -12.92 5.43
N SER A 114 0.78 -12.49 4.92
CA SER A 114 1.84 -11.89 5.73
C SER A 114 1.43 -10.50 6.25
N THR A 115 2.18 -9.99 7.21
CA THR A 115 1.94 -8.66 7.81
C THR A 115 1.92 -7.54 6.77
N ASP A 116 2.73 -7.63 5.74
CA ASP A 116 2.75 -6.69 4.62
C ASP A 116 1.75 -7.08 3.52
N GLY A 117 1.53 -8.38 3.28
CA GLY A 117 0.61 -8.89 2.28
C GLY A 117 -0.87 -8.59 2.55
N GLN A 118 -1.23 -8.32 3.80
CA GLN A 118 -2.61 -7.94 4.15
C GLN A 118 -3.10 -6.68 3.42
N TRP A 119 -2.19 -5.82 2.97
CA TRP A 119 -2.48 -4.57 2.26
C TRP A 119 -2.60 -4.73 0.75
N ARG A 120 -2.57 -5.96 0.23
CA ARG A 120 -2.93 -6.23 -1.17
C ARG A 120 -4.38 -5.88 -1.41
N LEU A 121 -4.64 -5.27 -2.56
CA LEU A 121 -6.00 -4.90 -2.95
C LEU A 121 -6.84 -6.13 -3.27
N LYS A 122 -8.11 -6.06 -2.94
CA LYS A 122 -9.11 -6.98 -3.49
C LYS A 122 -9.44 -6.61 -4.93
N PRO A 123 -9.70 -7.58 -5.81
CA PRO A 123 -10.15 -7.28 -7.17
C PRO A 123 -11.44 -6.45 -7.18
N GLY A 124 -11.54 -5.52 -8.14
CA GLY A 124 -12.76 -4.73 -8.36
C GLY A 124 -13.03 -3.64 -7.34
N THR A 125 -12.09 -3.35 -6.45
CA THR A 125 -12.23 -2.22 -5.50
C THR A 125 -11.97 -0.88 -6.18
N PRO A 126 -12.44 0.25 -5.62
CA PRO A 126 -12.16 1.58 -6.17
C PRO A 126 -10.68 1.95 -6.27
N ALA A 127 -9.80 1.23 -5.55
CA ALA A 127 -8.36 1.44 -5.61
C ALA A 127 -7.72 0.80 -6.85
N VAL A 128 -8.34 -0.23 -7.41
CA VAL A 128 -7.89 -0.87 -8.66
C VAL A 128 -8.23 0.04 -9.84
N GLY A 129 -7.21 0.49 -10.56
CA GLY A 129 -7.37 1.47 -11.64
C GLY A 129 -7.85 2.85 -11.14
N GLY A 130 -7.74 3.15 -9.84
CA GLY A 130 -8.17 4.41 -9.25
C GLY A 130 -7.13 5.53 -9.30
N GLY A 131 -5.93 5.22 -9.73
CA GLY A 131 -4.82 6.18 -9.77
C GLY A 131 -4.87 7.15 -10.95
N LEU A 132 -4.00 8.13 -10.92
CA LEU A 132 -3.86 9.12 -11.99
C LEU A 132 -3.29 8.47 -13.24
N THR A 133 -4.01 8.57 -14.35
CA THR A 133 -3.54 8.09 -15.66
C THR A 133 -2.36 8.93 -16.16
N VAL A 134 -1.26 8.27 -16.48
CA VAL A 134 -0.08 8.90 -17.09
C VAL A 134 0.37 8.05 -18.27
N GLY A 135 0.51 8.67 -19.43
CA GLY A 135 0.93 7.97 -20.65
C GLY A 135 -0.01 6.84 -21.10
N GLY A 136 -1.31 6.98 -20.84
CA GLY A 136 -2.32 5.96 -21.17
C GLY A 136 -2.40 4.80 -20.17
N ILE A 137 -1.62 4.84 -19.10
CA ILE A 137 -1.59 3.81 -18.05
C ILE A 137 -2.23 4.37 -16.78
N THR A 138 -3.23 3.67 -16.27
CA THR A 138 -3.88 4.00 -15.01
C THR A 138 -3.40 3.03 -13.93
N PRO A 139 -2.59 3.47 -12.97
CA PRO A 139 -2.12 2.61 -11.90
C PRO A 139 -3.22 2.36 -10.86
N ASP A 140 -3.03 1.34 -10.03
CA ASP A 140 -3.80 1.18 -8.82
C ASP A 140 -3.35 2.21 -7.77
N CYS A 141 -4.22 2.55 -6.82
CA CYS A 141 -3.83 3.27 -5.62
C CYS A 141 -3.19 2.33 -4.60
N GLY A 142 -2.31 2.89 -3.76
CA GLY A 142 -1.62 2.11 -2.73
C GLY A 142 -0.34 1.43 -3.20
N ALA A 143 0.29 0.68 -2.31
CA ALA A 143 1.64 0.17 -2.48
C ALA A 143 1.78 -0.94 -3.55
N PHE A 144 0.73 -1.72 -3.74
CA PHE A 144 0.71 -2.87 -4.66
C PHE A 144 0.16 -2.50 -6.04
N ASN A 145 0.63 -1.40 -6.63
CA ASN A 145 0.19 -1.06 -7.98
C ASN A 145 0.65 -2.10 -9.01
N ALA A 146 -0.10 -2.23 -10.11
CA ALA A 146 0.06 -3.32 -11.07
C ALA A 146 1.38 -3.33 -11.84
N GLN A 147 2.16 -2.24 -11.84
CA GLN A 147 3.33 -2.10 -12.72
C GLN A 147 4.68 -2.19 -12.02
N ASP A 148 4.83 -1.53 -10.89
CA ASP A 148 6.09 -1.46 -10.14
C ASP A 148 5.79 -1.47 -8.63
N GLY A 149 4.83 -2.32 -8.23
CA GLY A 149 4.32 -2.38 -6.87
C GLY A 149 5.31 -2.87 -5.83
N TYR A 150 4.88 -2.76 -4.58
CA TYR A 150 5.54 -3.35 -3.44
C TYR A 150 5.71 -4.86 -3.64
N VAL A 151 6.86 -5.38 -3.27
CA VAL A 151 7.17 -6.81 -3.31
C VAL A 151 7.14 -7.36 -1.89
N LEU A 152 6.38 -8.43 -1.66
CA LEU A 152 6.23 -9.02 -0.33
C LEU A 152 7.59 -9.43 0.25
N SER A 153 7.87 -8.97 1.46
CA SER A 153 9.07 -9.34 2.19
C SER A 153 9.01 -10.82 2.64
N GLY A 154 10.17 -11.46 2.62
CA GLY A 154 10.28 -12.86 3.07
C GLY A 154 9.70 -13.91 2.13
N ILE A 155 9.14 -13.54 1.00
CA ILE A 155 8.68 -14.48 -0.04
C ILE A 155 9.61 -14.34 -1.26
N PRO A 156 10.37 -15.38 -1.61
CA PRO A 156 11.26 -15.32 -2.78
C PRO A 156 10.46 -15.28 -4.09
N ASN A 157 11.08 -14.81 -5.17
CA ASN A 157 10.48 -14.75 -6.52
C ASN A 157 10.35 -16.13 -7.19
N ILE A 158 10.59 -17.20 -6.45
CA ILE A 158 10.42 -18.58 -6.88
C ILE A 158 9.23 -19.19 -6.16
N PRO A 159 8.54 -20.16 -6.74
CA PRO A 159 7.44 -20.85 -6.07
C PRO A 159 7.89 -21.44 -4.73
N THR A 160 7.18 -21.12 -3.67
CA THR A 160 7.41 -21.62 -2.32
C THR A 160 6.26 -22.51 -1.90
N ILE A 161 6.57 -23.72 -1.44
CA ILE A 161 5.57 -24.63 -0.87
C ILE A 161 5.19 -24.06 0.51
N TYR A 162 3.91 -23.75 0.72
CA TYR A 162 3.40 -23.30 2.01
C TYR A 162 2.45 -24.30 2.68
N GLU A 163 2.01 -25.31 1.93
CA GLU A 163 1.19 -26.39 2.45
C GLU A 163 1.57 -27.69 1.77
N LEU A 164 1.82 -28.72 2.56
CA LEU A 164 2.02 -30.09 2.11
C LEU A 164 1.29 -31.03 3.06
N THR A 165 0.22 -31.64 2.57
CA THR A 165 -0.53 -32.65 3.33
C THR A 165 -0.30 -34.01 2.70
N VAL A 166 0.26 -34.92 3.48
CA VAL A 166 0.52 -36.31 3.11
C VAL A 166 -0.17 -37.22 4.12
N PRO A 167 -0.89 -38.24 3.72
CA PRO A 167 -1.47 -39.20 4.64
C PRO A 167 -0.40 -39.86 5.54
N ALA A 168 -0.70 -39.97 6.84
CA ALA A 168 0.21 -40.59 7.78
C ALA A 168 0.40 -42.10 7.57
N SER A 169 -0.56 -42.75 6.85
CA SER A 169 -0.49 -44.13 6.49
C SER A 169 -1.30 -44.39 5.21
N ILE A 170 -0.94 -45.43 4.49
CA ILE A 170 -1.65 -45.89 3.30
C ILE A 170 -2.13 -47.33 3.59
N PRO A 171 -3.41 -47.65 3.38
CA PRO A 171 -3.90 -49.04 3.56
C PRO A 171 -3.16 -50.02 2.64
N ALA A 172 -2.92 -51.22 3.13
CA ALA A 172 -2.31 -52.27 2.32
C ALA A 172 -3.14 -52.56 1.06
N GLY A 173 -2.47 -52.67 -0.08
CA GLY A 173 -3.12 -52.89 -1.37
C GLY A 173 -3.60 -51.60 -2.10
N THR A 174 -3.39 -50.42 -1.54
CA THR A 174 -3.68 -49.16 -2.21
C THR A 174 -2.55 -48.79 -3.16
N ALA A 175 -2.86 -48.57 -4.42
CA ALA A 175 -1.87 -48.22 -5.45
C ALA A 175 -1.58 -46.70 -5.55
N THR A 176 -2.37 -45.83 -4.89
CA THR A 176 -2.28 -44.39 -4.98
C THR A 176 -2.51 -43.74 -3.62
N MET A 177 -1.93 -42.58 -3.40
CA MET A 177 -2.26 -41.74 -2.26
C MET A 177 -2.56 -40.31 -2.71
N ASN A 178 -3.42 -39.63 -1.98
CA ASN A 178 -3.70 -38.22 -2.22
C ASN A 178 -2.65 -37.38 -1.48
N VAL A 179 -1.99 -36.48 -2.22
CA VAL A 179 -1.08 -35.50 -1.69
C VAL A 179 -1.60 -34.13 -2.09
N THR A 180 -1.77 -33.24 -1.11
CA THR A 180 -2.10 -31.84 -1.38
C THR A 180 -0.81 -31.02 -1.29
N LEU A 181 -0.51 -30.30 -2.35
CA LEU A 181 0.62 -29.39 -2.45
C LEU A 181 0.10 -28.02 -2.85
N SER A 182 0.29 -27.03 -2.02
CA SER A 182 -0.02 -25.63 -2.33
C SER A 182 1.26 -24.82 -2.43
N THR A 183 1.37 -24.06 -3.52
CA THR A 183 2.53 -23.21 -3.78
C THR A 183 2.10 -21.77 -4.00
N ARG A 184 2.97 -20.83 -3.70
CA ARG A 184 2.81 -19.43 -4.03
C ARG A 184 4.16 -18.83 -4.40
N ASN A 185 4.11 -17.77 -5.20
CA ASN A 185 5.26 -16.94 -5.48
C ASN A 185 4.98 -15.48 -5.06
N ASN A 186 5.96 -14.62 -5.25
CA ASN A 186 5.93 -13.21 -4.88
C ASN A 186 5.45 -12.31 -6.04
N ASN A 187 4.64 -12.82 -6.94
CA ASN A 187 4.10 -12.05 -8.06
C ASN A 187 2.74 -11.45 -7.71
#